data_61e872976974baf7fc17146b862c94d5
#
_entry.id   61e872976974baf7fc17146b862c94d5
#
_cell.length_a   1.000
_cell.length_b   1.000
_cell.length_c   1.000
_cell.angle_alpha   90.00
_cell.angle_beta   90.00
_cell.angle_gamma   90.00
#
_symmetry.space_group_name_H-M   'P 1'
#
loop_
_entity.id
_entity.type
_entity.pdbx_description
1 polymer ?
#
loop_
_entity_poly.entity_id
_entity_poly.type
_entity_poly.pdbx_seq_one_letter_code
_entity_poly.pdbx_strand_id
1 'polypeptide(L)'
;MTFAREAWVFVLPVAVLAVAALLLQWPKSALALGLLAVLVLTFFRIPSRSFSGSAQTLLAPANGTVTEIRLVQEPLLGPDRTRRITTFLSVFNIHVQRAPADGRVVESKFTPGRKVAAFRPEAGEVNESHFVVVETTNGDRIGIKQIAGLLARRVVSYLETGQQVQRGDLIGVIKFGSRVDFYVPESYEVLVGKGDTVVEGHTPMAMMPGGAGSGS
;
A
#
# COMPACT_ATOMS: atom_id res chain seq x y z
N MET A 1 -4.99 -17.07 -3.85
CA MET A 1 -3.75 -16.44 -3.39
C MET A 1 -2.77 -16.45 -4.56
N THR A 2 -2.24 -15.30 -4.96
CA THR A 2 -1.25 -15.14 -6.02
C THR A 2 0.00 -14.43 -5.48
N PHE A 3 1.00 -14.20 -6.33
CA PHE A 3 2.24 -13.48 -5.94
C PHE A 3 2.46 -12.31 -6.88
N ALA A 4 3.00 -11.21 -6.33
CA ALA A 4 3.37 -10.06 -7.13
C ALA A 4 4.48 -10.46 -8.13
N ARG A 5 4.40 -9.90 -9.34
CA ARG A 5 5.38 -10.20 -10.40
C ARG A 5 6.82 -9.86 -9.99
N GLU A 6 6.97 -8.91 -9.11
CA GLU A 6 8.25 -8.47 -8.53
C GLU A 6 8.94 -9.54 -7.70
N ALA A 7 8.21 -10.55 -7.20
CA ALA A 7 8.76 -11.69 -6.46
C ALA A 7 9.78 -12.47 -7.30
N TRP A 8 9.49 -12.66 -8.58
CA TRP A 8 10.26 -13.55 -9.44
C TRP A 8 11.70 -13.07 -9.68
N VAL A 9 11.94 -11.75 -9.64
CA VAL A 9 13.28 -11.17 -9.73
C VAL A 9 14.19 -11.63 -8.59
N PHE A 10 13.60 -11.93 -7.42
CA PHE A 10 14.33 -12.40 -6.24
C PHE A 10 14.31 -13.92 -6.12
N VAL A 11 13.17 -14.55 -6.41
CA VAL A 11 12.97 -15.99 -6.22
C VAL A 11 13.76 -16.81 -7.22
N LEU A 12 13.77 -16.41 -8.51
CA LEU A 12 14.46 -17.19 -9.55
C LEU A 12 15.96 -17.34 -9.30
N PRO A 13 16.74 -16.30 -8.99
CA PRO A 13 18.16 -16.46 -8.68
C PRO A 13 18.39 -17.38 -7.47
N VAL A 14 17.59 -17.24 -6.41
CA VAL A 14 17.71 -18.07 -5.20
C VAL A 14 17.36 -19.53 -5.51
N ALA A 15 16.34 -19.78 -6.33
CA ALA A 15 15.95 -21.13 -6.75
C ALA A 15 17.06 -21.78 -7.61
N VAL A 16 17.65 -21.04 -8.53
CA VAL A 16 18.79 -21.54 -9.34
C VAL A 16 19.98 -21.91 -8.44
N LEU A 17 20.31 -21.07 -7.45
CA LEU A 17 21.37 -21.38 -6.49
C LEU A 17 21.04 -22.60 -5.62
N ALA A 18 19.78 -22.77 -5.24
CA ALA A 18 19.33 -23.95 -4.49
C ALA A 18 19.50 -25.24 -5.30
N VAL A 19 19.12 -25.21 -6.58
CA VAL A 19 19.32 -26.35 -7.50
C VAL A 19 20.84 -26.64 -7.69
N ALA A 20 21.64 -25.61 -7.92
CA ALA A 20 23.08 -25.78 -8.03
C ALA A 20 23.71 -26.39 -6.77
N ALA A 21 23.28 -25.98 -5.59
CA ALA A 21 23.72 -26.55 -4.31
C ALA A 21 23.34 -28.02 -4.16
N LEU A 22 22.16 -28.43 -4.67
CA LEU A 22 21.75 -29.85 -4.71
C LEU A 22 22.66 -30.66 -5.64
N LEU A 23 22.94 -30.13 -6.83
CA LEU A 23 23.83 -30.81 -7.81
C LEU A 23 25.26 -30.96 -7.28
N LEU A 24 25.72 -30.00 -6.49
CA LEU A 24 27.03 -30.03 -5.83
C LEU A 24 27.03 -30.87 -4.54
N GLN A 25 25.92 -31.55 -4.22
CA GLN A 25 25.75 -32.37 -3.02
C GLN A 25 25.90 -31.58 -1.71
N TRP A 26 25.44 -30.31 -1.68
CA TRP A 26 25.41 -29.44 -0.51
C TRP A 26 23.98 -29.30 0.05
N PRO A 27 23.40 -30.37 0.66
CA PRO A 27 21.98 -30.41 0.99
C PRO A 27 21.56 -29.36 2.01
N LYS A 28 22.46 -29.01 2.97
CA LYS A 28 22.16 -27.96 3.96
C LYS A 28 22.03 -26.58 3.32
N SER A 29 22.91 -26.27 2.38
CA SER A 29 22.86 -25.00 1.63
C SER A 29 21.63 -24.94 0.73
N ALA A 30 21.28 -26.03 0.06
CA ALA A 30 20.08 -26.12 -0.76
C ALA A 30 18.81 -25.92 0.07
N LEU A 31 18.73 -26.54 1.26
CA LEU A 31 17.60 -26.35 2.19
C LEU A 31 17.49 -24.89 2.65
N ALA A 32 18.60 -24.27 3.04
CA ALA A 32 18.62 -22.86 3.47
C ALA A 32 18.16 -21.92 2.35
N LEU A 33 18.63 -22.13 1.11
CA LEU A 33 18.18 -21.36 -0.06
C LEU A 33 16.71 -21.60 -0.38
N GLY A 34 16.23 -22.83 -0.28
CA GLY A 34 14.81 -23.16 -0.42
C GLY A 34 13.93 -22.42 0.58
N LEU A 35 14.32 -22.43 1.86
CA LEU A 35 13.61 -21.67 2.91
C LEU A 35 13.63 -20.17 2.64
N LEU A 36 14.77 -19.63 2.15
CA LEU A 36 14.85 -18.21 1.76
C LEU A 36 13.91 -17.89 0.59
N ALA A 37 13.81 -18.76 -0.42
CA ALA A 37 12.87 -18.56 -1.53
C ALA A 37 11.42 -18.54 -1.05
N VAL A 38 11.04 -19.44 -0.13
CA VAL A 38 9.71 -19.47 0.48
C VAL A 38 9.45 -18.19 1.28
N LEU A 39 10.44 -17.71 2.06
CA LEU A 39 10.32 -16.47 2.81
C LEU A 39 10.08 -15.27 1.86
N VAL A 40 10.82 -15.18 0.76
CA VAL A 40 10.61 -14.14 -0.25
C VAL A 40 9.22 -14.24 -0.87
N LEU A 41 8.75 -15.43 -1.23
CA LEU A 41 7.40 -15.62 -1.76
C LEU A 41 6.33 -15.17 -0.77
N THR A 42 6.47 -15.50 0.52
CA THR A 42 5.50 -15.07 1.53
C THR A 42 5.44 -13.56 1.69
N PHE A 43 6.55 -12.86 1.50
CA PHE A 43 6.60 -11.40 1.50
C PHE A 43 5.78 -10.78 0.34
N PHE A 44 5.88 -11.37 -0.85
CA PHE A 44 5.20 -10.89 -2.06
C PHE A 44 3.82 -11.53 -2.31
N ARG A 45 3.23 -12.19 -1.31
CA ARG A 45 1.91 -12.80 -1.44
C ARG A 45 0.82 -11.76 -1.64
N ILE A 46 -0.13 -12.07 -2.49
CA ILE A 46 -1.34 -11.29 -2.74
C ILE A 46 -2.53 -12.13 -2.27
N PRO A 47 -3.03 -11.91 -1.06
CA PRO A 47 -4.23 -12.59 -0.58
C PRO A 47 -5.46 -12.11 -1.36
N SER A 48 -6.43 -13.00 -1.54
CA SER A 48 -7.78 -12.58 -1.95
C SER A 48 -8.40 -11.76 -0.83
N ARG A 49 -9.01 -10.64 -1.20
CA ARG A 49 -9.76 -9.78 -0.28
C ARG A 49 -11.17 -9.62 -0.80
N SER A 50 -12.10 -9.65 0.11
CA SER A 50 -13.50 -9.31 -0.14
C SER A 50 -13.97 -8.36 0.96
N PHE A 51 -14.77 -7.42 0.59
CA PHE A 51 -15.44 -6.52 1.52
C PHE A 51 -16.91 -6.44 1.12
N SER A 52 -17.78 -6.78 2.08
CA SER A 52 -19.23 -6.65 1.95
C SER A 52 -19.67 -5.47 2.83
N GLY A 53 -19.82 -4.31 2.25
CA GLY A 53 -20.23 -3.09 2.97
C GLY A 53 -20.63 -2.01 1.99
N SER A 54 -21.00 -0.84 2.53
CA SER A 54 -21.46 0.29 1.74
C SER A 54 -20.41 0.71 0.68
N ALA A 55 -20.90 1.11 -0.49
CA ALA A 55 -20.08 1.71 -1.53
C ALA A 55 -19.38 3.00 -1.07
N GLN A 56 -19.95 3.66 -0.06
CA GLN A 56 -19.44 4.89 0.54
C GLN A 56 -18.27 4.67 1.52
N THR A 57 -17.98 3.40 1.87
CA THR A 57 -16.86 3.06 2.75
C THR A 57 -15.55 2.98 1.98
N LEU A 58 -14.57 3.77 2.41
CA LEU A 58 -13.21 3.71 1.91
C LEU A 58 -12.40 2.70 2.71
N LEU A 59 -11.71 1.81 2.01
CA LEU A 59 -10.92 0.75 2.61
C LEU A 59 -9.45 1.15 2.80
N ALA A 60 -8.78 0.48 3.72
CA ALA A 60 -7.35 0.67 3.92
C ALA A 60 -6.58 0.38 2.62
N PRO A 61 -5.76 1.31 2.14
CA PRO A 61 -4.92 1.08 0.97
C PRO A 61 -3.71 0.19 1.25
N ALA A 62 -3.34 0.01 2.52
CA ALA A 62 -2.16 -0.73 2.92
C ALA A 62 -2.41 -1.55 4.20
N ASN A 63 -1.55 -2.56 4.41
CA ASN A 63 -1.54 -3.39 5.61
C ASN A 63 -0.50 -2.84 6.60
N GLY A 64 -0.89 -2.58 7.84
CA GLY A 64 0.05 -2.06 8.84
C GLY A 64 -0.62 -1.47 10.05
N THR A 65 0.10 -0.58 10.74
CA THR A 65 -0.39 0.13 11.93
C THR A 65 -0.55 1.61 11.62
N VAL A 66 -1.69 2.18 11.97
CA VAL A 66 -1.95 3.62 11.89
C VAL A 66 -1.07 4.34 12.92
N THR A 67 -0.15 5.17 12.46
CA THR A 67 0.81 5.87 13.35
C THR A 67 0.42 7.31 13.60
N GLU A 68 -0.29 7.93 12.66
CA GLU A 68 -0.68 9.33 12.74
C GLU A 68 -1.95 9.61 11.95
N ILE A 69 -2.78 10.52 12.47
CA ILE A 69 -3.90 11.12 11.74
C ILE A 69 -3.77 12.63 11.94
N ARG A 70 -3.62 13.37 10.83
CA ARG A 70 -3.47 14.82 10.84
C ARG A 70 -4.32 15.50 9.80
N LEU A 71 -4.76 16.70 10.12
CA LEU A 71 -5.36 17.62 9.17
C LEU A 71 -4.24 18.40 8.47
N VAL A 72 -4.19 18.30 7.14
CA VAL A 72 -3.13 18.91 6.31
C VAL A 72 -3.75 19.57 5.09
N GLN A 73 -2.98 20.38 4.40
CA GLN A 73 -3.29 20.86 3.06
C GLN A 73 -2.35 20.15 2.08
N GLU A 74 -2.93 19.45 1.09
CA GLU A 74 -2.18 18.71 0.07
C GLU A 74 -2.50 19.31 -1.30
N PRO A 75 -1.55 20.02 -1.94
CA PRO A 75 -1.82 20.78 -3.16
C PRO A 75 -2.35 19.94 -4.32
N LEU A 76 -1.99 18.66 -4.42
CA LEU A 76 -2.46 17.77 -5.48
C LEU A 76 -3.94 17.38 -5.32
N LEU A 77 -4.50 17.54 -4.12
CA LEU A 77 -5.92 17.28 -3.85
C LEU A 77 -6.81 18.52 -3.99
N GLY A 78 -6.20 19.70 -4.07
CA GLY A 78 -6.92 20.96 -4.21
C GLY A 78 -6.66 21.93 -3.03
N PRO A 79 -7.43 23.03 -2.95
CA PRO A 79 -7.23 24.05 -1.92
C PRO A 79 -7.75 23.65 -0.54
N ASP A 80 -8.64 22.66 -0.48
CA ASP A 80 -9.31 22.29 0.77
C ASP A 80 -8.39 21.45 1.66
N ARG A 81 -8.71 21.46 2.97
CA ARG A 81 -7.99 20.65 3.94
C ARG A 81 -8.39 19.18 3.82
N THR A 82 -7.42 18.32 4.02
CA THR A 82 -7.58 16.86 3.98
C THR A 82 -7.08 16.21 5.25
N ARG A 83 -7.67 15.09 5.65
CA ARG A 83 -7.13 14.25 6.72
C ARG A 83 -6.14 13.28 6.13
N ARG A 84 -4.89 13.38 6.56
CA ARG A 84 -3.85 12.40 6.25
C ARG A 84 -3.84 11.31 7.32
N ILE A 85 -4.04 10.07 6.92
CA ILE A 85 -3.96 8.88 7.77
C ILE A 85 -2.68 8.15 7.37
N THR A 86 -1.70 8.11 8.27
CA THR A 86 -0.40 7.50 8.03
C THR A 86 -0.38 6.06 8.54
N THR A 87 -0.12 5.12 7.66
CA THR A 87 0.03 3.69 7.98
C THR A 87 1.49 3.27 7.79
N PHE A 88 2.09 2.70 8.83
CA PHE A 88 3.43 2.12 8.80
C PHE A 88 3.35 0.61 8.53
N LEU A 89 4.13 0.15 7.56
CA LEU A 89 4.23 -1.25 7.18
C LEU A 89 5.57 -1.81 7.68
N SER A 90 5.51 -2.72 8.65
CA SER A 90 6.69 -3.49 9.07
C SER A 90 7.09 -4.50 7.99
N VAL A 91 8.33 -5.01 8.05
CA VAL A 91 8.82 -6.01 7.07
C VAL A 91 8.00 -7.31 7.06
N PHE A 92 7.22 -7.59 8.08
CA PHE A 92 6.36 -8.77 8.19
C PHE A 92 4.96 -8.56 7.59
N ASN A 93 4.58 -7.32 7.33
CA ASN A 93 3.29 -7.01 6.72
C ASN A 93 3.26 -7.40 5.24
N ILE A 94 2.06 -7.46 4.68
CA ILE A 94 1.84 -7.55 3.24
C ILE A 94 2.13 -6.19 2.63
N HIS A 95 2.93 -6.15 1.57
CA HIS A 95 3.45 -4.91 1.00
C HIS A 95 2.78 -4.50 -0.32
N VAL A 96 1.69 -5.18 -0.70
CA VAL A 96 0.83 -4.71 -1.80
C VAL A 96 -0.15 -3.67 -1.30
N GLN A 97 -0.51 -2.73 -2.17
CA GLN A 97 -1.51 -1.70 -1.90
C GLN A 97 -2.73 -1.91 -2.79
N ARG A 98 -3.90 -1.50 -2.26
CA ARG A 98 -5.18 -1.61 -2.95
C ARG A 98 -5.91 -0.28 -3.03
N ALA A 99 -6.73 -0.12 -4.06
CA ALA A 99 -7.59 1.04 -4.23
C ALA A 99 -8.62 1.11 -3.08
N PRO A 100 -8.72 2.27 -2.38
CA PRO A 100 -9.66 2.44 -1.27
C PRO A 100 -11.12 2.51 -1.70
N ALA A 101 -11.38 2.97 -2.92
CA ALA A 101 -12.71 3.22 -3.47
C ALA A 101 -12.69 3.06 -4.99
N ASP A 102 -13.88 2.99 -5.60
CA ASP A 102 -14.08 3.09 -7.03
C ASP A 102 -13.80 4.53 -7.49
N GLY A 103 -13.22 4.69 -8.68
CA GLY A 103 -12.96 6.01 -9.24
C GLY A 103 -12.04 6.02 -10.43
N ARG A 104 -11.59 7.22 -10.79
CA ARG A 104 -10.64 7.46 -11.88
C ARG A 104 -9.37 8.10 -11.36
N VAL A 105 -8.22 7.60 -11.80
CA VAL A 105 -6.92 8.21 -11.50
C VAL A 105 -6.81 9.52 -12.25
N VAL A 106 -6.73 10.64 -11.52
CA VAL A 106 -6.57 11.98 -12.10
C VAL A 106 -5.14 12.49 -12.06
N GLU A 107 -4.32 11.94 -11.15
CA GLU A 107 -2.89 12.24 -11.05
C GLU A 107 -2.13 10.98 -10.62
N SER A 108 -0.96 10.74 -11.21
CA SER A 108 -0.04 9.66 -10.86
C SER A 108 1.39 10.19 -10.95
N LYS A 109 1.95 10.60 -9.79
CA LYS A 109 3.20 11.36 -9.71
C LYS A 109 4.27 10.60 -8.95
N PHE A 110 5.32 10.20 -9.63
CA PHE A 110 6.54 9.69 -9.02
C PHE A 110 7.46 10.84 -8.60
N THR A 111 8.02 10.74 -7.40
CA THR A 111 9.01 11.68 -6.88
C THR A 111 10.23 10.90 -6.42
N PRO A 112 11.39 11.08 -7.08
CA PRO A 112 12.64 10.50 -6.61
C PRO A 112 13.03 11.11 -5.26
N GLY A 113 13.71 10.33 -4.41
CA GLY A 113 14.05 10.81 -3.08
C GLY A 113 15.11 10.00 -2.37
N ARG A 114 15.27 10.29 -1.09
CA ARG A 114 16.18 9.62 -0.17
C ARG A 114 15.61 8.26 0.29
N LYS A 115 16.35 7.60 1.18
CA LYS A 115 16.00 6.30 1.78
C LYS A 115 16.21 6.36 3.29
N VAL A 116 15.55 7.31 3.95
CA VAL A 116 15.53 7.34 5.42
C VAL A 116 14.48 6.35 5.94
N ALA A 117 14.59 5.94 7.20
CA ALA A 117 13.65 5.01 7.79
C ALA A 117 12.21 5.55 7.74
N ALA A 118 11.26 4.76 7.26
CA ALA A 118 9.89 5.19 6.97
C ALA A 118 9.11 5.69 8.21
N PHE A 119 9.53 5.28 9.41
CA PHE A 119 8.93 5.76 10.67
C PHE A 119 9.36 7.18 11.07
N ARG A 120 10.40 7.75 10.42
CA ARG A 120 10.81 9.12 10.67
C ARG A 120 9.80 10.12 10.11
N PRO A 121 9.51 11.22 10.83
CA PRO A 121 8.54 12.23 10.37
C PRO A 121 8.85 12.77 8.99
N GLU A 122 10.14 13.08 8.72
CA GLU A 122 10.61 13.65 7.46
C GLU A 122 10.53 12.69 6.27
N ALA A 123 10.38 11.38 6.50
CA ALA A 123 10.36 10.37 5.42
C ALA A 123 9.29 10.66 4.36
N GLY A 124 8.14 11.21 4.75
CA GLY A 124 7.06 11.58 3.84
C GLY A 124 7.42 12.68 2.83
N GLU A 125 8.44 13.48 3.14
CA GLU A 125 8.87 14.64 2.32
C GLU A 125 10.14 14.32 1.52
N VAL A 126 11.08 13.56 2.12
CA VAL A 126 12.41 13.38 1.53
C VAL A 126 12.62 12.05 0.82
N ASN A 127 11.80 11.02 1.10
CA ASN A 127 11.96 9.70 0.50
C ASN A 127 11.35 9.59 -0.90
N GLU A 128 11.88 8.62 -1.66
CA GLU A 128 11.23 8.19 -2.90
C GLU A 128 9.76 7.87 -2.62
N SER A 129 8.88 8.45 -3.41
CA SER A 129 7.45 8.28 -3.24
C SER A 129 6.69 8.27 -4.56
N HIS A 130 5.51 7.67 -4.54
CA HIS A 130 4.55 7.73 -5.64
C HIS A 130 3.21 8.19 -5.06
N PHE A 131 2.70 9.29 -5.58
CA PHE A 131 1.43 9.86 -5.16
C PHE A 131 0.38 9.66 -6.25
N VAL A 132 -0.70 8.99 -5.91
CA VAL A 132 -1.84 8.75 -6.80
C VAL A 132 -3.03 9.50 -6.24
N VAL A 133 -3.70 10.29 -7.08
CA VAL A 133 -4.97 10.94 -6.78
C VAL A 133 -6.07 10.23 -7.55
N VAL A 134 -7.09 9.79 -6.84
CA VAL A 134 -8.28 9.15 -7.40
C VAL A 134 -9.48 10.09 -7.18
N GLU A 135 -10.13 10.45 -8.26
CA GLU A 135 -11.45 11.08 -8.23
C GLU A 135 -12.50 9.98 -8.10
N THR A 136 -13.18 9.97 -6.96
CA THR A 136 -14.18 8.96 -6.61
C THR A 136 -15.48 9.19 -7.38
N THR A 137 -16.40 8.23 -7.32
CA THR A 137 -17.68 8.30 -8.06
C THR A 137 -18.58 9.46 -7.64
N ASN A 138 -18.37 10.05 -6.45
CA ASN A 138 -19.07 11.25 -5.99
C ASN A 138 -18.38 12.57 -6.37
N GLY A 139 -17.25 12.52 -7.11
CA GLY A 139 -16.49 13.68 -7.57
C GLY A 139 -15.42 14.18 -6.58
N ASP A 140 -15.33 13.62 -5.38
CA ASP A 140 -14.31 13.99 -4.42
C ASP A 140 -12.95 13.38 -4.77
N ARG A 141 -11.86 14.04 -4.37
CA ARG A 141 -10.51 13.53 -4.57
C ARG A 141 -9.95 12.93 -3.30
N ILE A 142 -9.42 11.72 -3.42
CA ILE A 142 -8.66 11.02 -2.39
C ILE A 142 -7.22 10.81 -2.86
N GLY A 143 -6.26 10.77 -1.93
CA GLY A 143 -4.85 10.61 -2.25
C GLY A 143 -4.25 9.37 -1.61
N ILE A 144 -3.42 8.64 -2.34
CA ILE A 144 -2.62 7.53 -1.81
C ILE A 144 -1.15 7.83 -2.12
N LYS A 145 -0.35 8.12 -1.09
CA LYS A 145 1.09 8.34 -1.22
C LYS A 145 1.84 7.12 -0.70
N GLN A 146 2.44 6.39 -1.60
CA GLN A 146 3.36 5.30 -1.31
C GLN A 146 4.75 5.88 -1.04
N ILE A 147 5.38 5.56 0.09
CA ILE A 147 6.65 6.14 0.53
C ILE A 147 7.61 5.02 0.85
N ALA A 148 8.75 5.00 0.18
CA ALA A 148 9.81 4.03 0.43
C ALA A 148 10.45 4.24 1.82
N GLY A 149 10.97 3.18 2.40
CA GLY A 149 11.76 3.22 3.63
C GLY A 149 13.24 2.93 3.40
N LEU A 150 13.98 2.72 4.47
CA LEU A 150 15.43 2.48 4.45
C LEU A 150 15.82 1.23 3.65
N LEU A 151 15.06 0.15 3.81
CA LEU A 151 15.28 -1.12 3.10
C LEU A 151 14.49 -1.18 1.79
N ALA A 152 13.42 -0.39 1.68
CA ALA A 152 12.62 -0.28 0.49
C ALA A 152 13.41 0.47 -0.59
N ARG A 153 13.82 -0.25 -1.62
CA ARG A 153 14.61 0.35 -2.71
C ARG A 153 13.75 0.91 -3.84
N ARG A 154 12.43 0.61 -3.86
CA ARG A 154 11.52 1.11 -4.91
C ARG A 154 10.06 1.05 -4.48
N VAL A 155 9.37 2.12 -4.82
CA VAL A 155 7.92 2.16 -4.94
C VAL A 155 7.55 1.75 -6.37
N VAL A 156 6.64 0.80 -6.52
CA VAL A 156 6.09 0.39 -7.81
C VAL A 156 4.60 0.69 -7.79
N SER A 157 4.16 1.64 -8.61
CA SER A 157 2.74 1.89 -8.87
C SER A 157 2.33 1.16 -10.15
N TYR A 158 1.12 0.62 -10.16
CA TYR A 158 0.50 0.00 -11.35
C TYR A 158 -0.49 0.95 -12.01
N LEU A 159 -0.69 2.15 -11.45
CA LEU A 159 -1.69 3.09 -11.88
C LEU A 159 -1.09 4.20 -12.75
N GLU A 160 -1.82 4.51 -13.81
CA GLU A 160 -1.54 5.62 -14.72
C GLU A 160 -2.70 6.62 -14.72
N THR A 161 -2.40 7.89 -14.98
CA THR A 161 -3.41 8.95 -15.11
C THR A 161 -4.43 8.59 -16.19
N GLY A 162 -5.71 8.75 -15.90
CA GLY A 162 -6.83 8.41 -16.77
C GLY A 162 -7.43 7.01 -16.55
N GLN A 163 -6.73 6.13 -15.84
CA GLN A 163 -7.18 4.76 -15.58
C GLN A 163 -8.37 4.73 -14.62
N GLN A 164 -9.34 3.85 -14.89
CA GLN A 164 -10.41 3.50 -13.93
C GLN A 164 -9.89 2.46 -12.95
N VAL A 165 -10.29 2.59 -11.69
CA VAL A 165 -9.97 1.64 -10.62
C VAL A 165 -11.24 1.25 -9.87
N GLN A 166 -11.28 0.00 -9.44
CA GLN A 166 -12.32 -0.51 -8.56
C GLN A 166 -11.76 -0.67 -7.15
N ARG A 167 -12.63 -0.49 -6.16
CA ARG A 167 -12.28 -0.71 -4.75
C ARG A 167 -11.71 -2.12 -4.56
N GLY A 168 -10.52 -2.21 -3.98
CA GLY A 168 -9.82 -3.47 -3.79
C GLY A 168 -8.86 -3.87 -4.90
N ASP A 169 -8.85 -3.17 -6.04
CA ASP A 169 -7.86 -3.39 -7.09
C ASP A 169 -6.43 -3.19 -6.58
N LEU A 170 -5.50 -3.97 -7.11
CA LEU A 170 -4.08 -3.79 -6.81
C LEU A 170 -3.56 -2.51 -7.47
N ILE A 171 -3.02 -1.61 -6.66
CA ILE A 171 -2.51 -0.32 -7.13
C ILE A 171 -0.99 -0.21 -7.09
N GLY A 172 -0.32 -1.14 -6.43
CA GLY A 172 1.14 -1.14 -6.39
C GLY A 172 1.73 -2.04 -5.32
N VAL A 173 3.06 -1.97 -5.21
CA VAL A 173 3.84 -2.66 -4.19
C VAL A 173 5.00 -1.78 -3.73
N ILE A 174 5.26 -1.75 -2.42
CA ILE A 174 6.45 -1.12 -1.85
C ILE A 174 7.32 -2.24 -1.26
N LYS A 175 8.62 -2.26 -1.62
CA LYS A 175 9.52 -3.35 -1.22
C LYS A 175 10.19 -3.01 0.12
N PHE A 176 9.94 -3.80 1.18
CA PHE A 176 10.63 -3.80 2.49
C PHE A 176 10.51 -2.53 3.35
N GLY A 177 9.67 -2.57 4.40
CA GLY A 177 9.54 -1.53 5.43
C GLY A 177 9.21 -0.15 4.86
N SER A 178 7.95 0.24 4.92
CA SER A 178 7.43 1.36 4.16
C SER A 178 6.35 2.12 4.92
N ARG A 179 5.88 3.20 4.33
CA ARG A 179 4.78 4.01 4.82
C ARG A 179 3.81 4.29 3.68
N VAL A 180 2.53 4.27 4.00
CA VAL A 180 1.48 4.76 3.09
C VAL A 180 0.70 5.85 3.80
N ASP A 181 0.63 7.02 3.16
CA ASP A 181 -0.22 8.12 3.60
C ASP A 181 -1.50 8.11 2.76
N PHE A 182 -2.63 7.98 3.41
CA PHE A 182 -3.95 8.02 2.81
C PHE A 182 -4.60 9.35 3.14
N TYR A 183 -5.07 10.06 2.12
CA TYR A 183 -5.66 11.40 2.24
C TYR A 183 -7.13 11.33 1.85
N VAL A 184 -7.98 11.83 2.72
CA VAL A 184 -9.42 11.95 2.49
C VAL A 184 -9.89 13.37 2.78
N PRO A 185 -10.97 13.87 2.16
CA PRO A 185 -11.55 15.17 2.49
C PRO A 185 -11.82 15.32 3.98
N GLU A 186 -11.71 16.53 4.51
CA GLU A 186 -11.99 16.82 5.94
C GLU A 186 -13.41 16.45 6.35
N SER A 187 -14.36 16.51 5.40
CA SER A 187 -15.77 16.14 5.60
C SER A 187 -16.04 14.67 5.82
N TYR A 188 -15.06 13.80 5.49
CA TYR A 188 -15.21 12.36 5.66
C TYR A 188 -15.03 11.95 7.12
N GLU A 189 -15.88 11.02 7.57
CA GLU A 189 -15.72 10.40 8.88
C GLU A 189 -14.54 9.41 8.84
N VAL A 190 -13.57 9.58 9.75
CA VAL A 190 -12.45 8.64 9.91
C VAL A 190 -12.84 7.57 10.92
N LEU A 191 -12.75 6.30 10.52
CA LEU A 191 -13.23 5.13 11.28
C LEU A 191 -12.11 4.42 12.06
N VAL A 192 -10.89 4.91 11.99
CA VAL A 192 -9.70 4.32 12.64
C VAL A 192 -9.01 5.33 13.54
N GLY A 193 -8.29 4.82 14.54
CA GLY A 193 -7.48 5.61 15.46
C GLY A 193 -5.98 5.31 15.33
N LYS A 194 -5.16 6.17 15.94
CA LYS A 194 -3.72 5.91 16.09
C LYS A 194 -3.52 4.65 16.93
N GLY A 195 -2.71 3.71 16.43
CA GLY A 195 -2.43 2.41 17.04
C GLY A 195 -3.22 1.26 16.42
N ASP A 196 -4.27 1.53 15.66
CA ASP A 196 -5.06 0.50 15.02
C ASP A 196 -4.27 -0.25 13.96
N THR A 197 -4.48 -1.57 13.91
CA THR A 197 -3.97 -2.41 12.83
C THR A 197 -5.00 -2.48 11.72
N VAL A 198 -4.55 -2.17 10.51
CA VAL A 198 -5.39 -2.15 9.30
C VAL A 198 -4.91 -3.16 8.27
N VAL A 199 -5.85 -3.66 7.48
CA VAL A 199 -5.64 -4.67 6.43
C VAL A 199 -6.09 -4.10 5.09
N GLU A 200 -5.19 -4.09 4.12
CA GLU A 200 -5.45 -3.57 2.77
C GLU A 200 -6.68 -4.21 2.12
N GLY A 201 -7.56 -3.39 1.53
CA GLY A 201 -8.76 -3.84 0.84
C GLY A 201 -9.81 -4.53 1.73
N HIS A 202 -9.67 -4.42 3.07
CA HIS A 202 -10.59 -5.06 4.02
C HIS A 202 -11.04 -4.13 5.15
N THR A 203 -10.13 -3.43 5.82
CA THR A 203 -10.47 -2.58 6.96
C THR A 203 -11.11 -1.26 6.50
N PRO A 204 -12.32 -0.91 6.97
CA PRO A 204 -12.87 0.43 6.78
C PRO A 204 -11.98 1.49 7.41
N MET A 205 -11.57 2.50 6.65
CA MET A 205 -10.73 3.60 7.15
C MET A 205 -11.45 4.93 7.20
N ALA A 206 -12.35 5.16 6.27
CA ALA A 206 -13.15 6.37 6.24
C ALA A 206 -14.51 6.12 5.58
N MET A 207 -15.45 7.03 5.80
CA MET A 207 -16.78 7.00 5.22
C MET A 207 -17.11 8.34 4.58
N MET A 208 -17.65 8.29 3.36
CA MET A 208 -18.14 9.47 2.66
C MET A 208 -19.37 10.06 3.39
N PRO A 209 -19.57 11.38 3.35
CA PRO A 209 -20.78 12.00 3.90
C PRO A 209 -22.04 11.38 3.31
N GLY A 210 -23.08 11.18 4.13
CA GLY A 210 -24.35 10.54 3.74
C GLY A 210 -24.33 9.00 3.76
N GLY A 211 -23.24 8.38 4.18
CA GLY A 211 -23.12 6.91 4.27
C GLY A 211 -23.70 6.25 5.53
N ALA A 212 -24.10 7.03 6.50
CA ALA A 212 -24.70 6.55 7.74
C ALA A 212 -26.21 6.34 7.58
N GLY A 213 -26.65 5.28 6.86
CA GLY A 213 -28.08 5.04 6.78
C GLY A 213 -28.52 4.03 5.73
N SER A 214 -28.09 2.78 5.83
CA SER A 214 -28.87 1.63 5.32
C SER A 214 -28.32 0.32 5.94
N GLY A 215 -28.47 0.21 7.24
CA GLY A 215 -28.28 -1.01 8.01
C GLY A 215 -29.47 -1.18 8.93
N SER A 216 -30.56 -1.66 8.40
CA SER A 216 -31.67 -2.23 9.17
C SER A 216 -31.95 -3.63 8.64
#